data_866010aecd75e78824480cb9fcd8f8f0
#
_entry.id   866010aecd75e78824480cb9fcd8f8f0
#
_cell.length_a   1.000
_cell.length_b   1.000
_cell.length_c   1.000
_cell.angle_alpha   90.00
_cell.angle_beta   90.00
_cell.angle_gamma   90.00
#
_symmetry.space_group_name_H-M   'P 1'
#
loop_
_entity.id
_entity.type
_entity.pdbx_description
1 polymer ?
#
loop_
_entity_poly.entity_id
_entity_poly.type
_entity_poly.pdbx_seq_one_letter_code
_entity_poly.pdbx_strand_id
1 'polypeptide(L)'
;AGFFRSLGIGLAAAAFTFAVGGGLGILAGFAGGWADALISFLIQVLLAIPQLPVMIVIGAFLGQSTWNLVWIIAAFSWAPVARQMRAKTISIRRRDYVQMARLYGGGTWYLIRTHIGHELWPLLTINALAVVGRAILQESSLAFLGLSDPLARSWGMMIARAVDFPGLYRTDFWTWWLLPPVGALVLSTLLLRLLVGGLEEQQRRDKPCCWK
;
A
#
# COMPACT_ATOMS: atom_id res chain seq x y z
N ALA A 1 15.25 -15.21 -8.20
CA ALA A 1 15.10 -14.08 -9.15
C ALA A 1 13.70 -13.44 -9.07
N GLY A 2 12.62 -14.22 -8.99
CA GLY A 2 11.23 -13.70 -8.93
C GLY A 2 10.93 -12.82 -7.71
N PHE A 3 11.38 -13.22 -6.54
CA PHE A 3 11.19 -12.48 -5.28
C PHE A 3 11.67 -11.03 -5.35
N PHE A 4 12.89 -10.81 -5.80
CA PHE A 4 13.46 -9.45 -5.84
C PHE A 4 12.70 -8.51 -6.78
N ARG A 5 12.10 -9.04 -7.86
CA ARG A 5 11.30 -8.24 -8.79
C ARG A 5 9.96 -7.85 -8.17
N SER A 6 9.20 -8.81 -7.63
CA SER A 6 7.93 -8.53 -6.94
C SER A 6 8.13 -7.61 -5.74
N LEU A 7 9.25 -7.79 -5.00
CA LEU A 7 9.64 -6.90 -3.90
C LEU A 7 9.96 -5.48 -4.41
N GLY A 8 10.69 -5.37 -5.53
CA GLY A 8 11.00 -4.07 -6.14
C GLY A 8 9.76 -3.29 -6.56
N ILE A 9 8.79 -3.97 -7.20
CA ILE A 9 7.49 -3.38 -7.55
C ILE A 9 6.74 -2.94 -6.29
N GLY A 10 6.72 -3.79 -5.26
CA GLY A 10 6.10 -3.49 -3.98
C GLY A 10 6.72 -2.29 -3.27
N LEU A 11 8.05 -2.20 -3.26
CA LEU A 11 8.78 -1.07 -2.67
C LEU A 11 8.55 0.24 -3.46
N ALA A 12 8.53 0.20 -4.78
CA ALA A 12 8.25 1.37 -5.61
C ALA A 12 6.82 1.89 -5.37
N ALA A 13 5.83 1.00 -5.34
CA ALA A 13 4.45 1.35 -5.01
C ALA A 13 4.33 1.89 -3.58
N ALA A 14 5.06 1.30 -2.62
CA ALA A 14 5.07 1.78 -1.23
C ALA A 14 5.71 3.16 -1.11
N ALA A 15 6.82 3.43 -1.79
CA ALA A 15 7.48 4.74 -1.79
C ALA A 15 6.56 5.83 -2.38
N PHE A 16 5.89 5.55 -3.50
CA PHE A 16 4.90 6.46 -4.07
C PHE A 16 3.74 6.71 -3.10
N THR A 17 3.20 5.66 -2.51
CA THR A 17 2.09 5.75 -1.56
C THR A 17 2.50 6.50 -0.29
N PHE A 18 3.72 6.30 0.18
CA PHE A 18 4.28 7.03 1.32
C PHE A 18 4.31 8.54 1.03
N ALA A 19 4.82 8.93 -0.13
CA ALA A 19 4.93 10.34 -0.51
C ALA A 19 3.56 10.97 -0.80
N VAL A 20 2.78 10.37 -1.70
CA VAL A 20 1.51 10.92 -2.16
C VAL A 20 0.40 10.69 -1.14
N GLY A 21 0.22 9.47 -0.68
CA GLY A 21 -0.82 9.11 0.29
C GLY A 21 -0.59 9.77 1.64
N GLY A 22 0.65 9.76 2.14
CA GLY A 22 1.05 10.46 3.36
C GLY A 22 0.86 11.97 3.23
N GLY A 23 1.40 12.57 2.18
CA GLY A 23 1.34 14.02 1.93
C GLY A 23 -0.09 14.53 1.78
N LEU A 24 -0.87 13.92 0.87
CA LEU A 24 -2.27 14.32 0.65
C LEU A 24 -3.13 14.08 1.89
N GLY A 25 -2.91 12.99 2.62
CA GLY A 25 -3.65 12.71 3.85
C GLY A 25 -3.37 13.73 4.94
N ILE A 26 -2.10 14.11 5.13
CA ILE A 26 -1.71 15.16 6.09
C ILE A 26 -2.28 16.51 5.67
N LEU A 27 -2.16 16.87 4.39
CA LEU A 27 -2.69 18.13 3.85
C LEU A 27 -4.21 18.23 4.06
N ALA A 28 -4.97 17.20 3.69
CA ALA A 28 -6.41 17.16 3.87
C ALA A 28 -6.80 17.31 5.35
N GLY A 29 -6.17 16.54 6.23
CA GLY A 29 -6.49 16.55 7.67
C GLY A 29 -6.10 17.86 8.38
N PHE A 30 -5.05 18.54 7.91
CA PHE A 30 -4.58 19.78 8.52
C PHE A 30 -5.24 21.02 7.93
N ALA A 31 -5.33 21.15 6.60
CA ALA A 31 -5.88 22.34 5.95
C ALA A 31 -7.39 22.48 6.23
N GLY A 32 -8.15 21.39 6.10
CA GLY A 32 -9.60 21.44 6.18
C GLY A 32 -10.23 22.16 4.98
N GLY A 33 -11.50 22.56 5.11
CA GLY A 33 -12.21 23.33 4.09
C GLY A 33 -12.32 22.59 2.74
N TRP A 34 -12.22 23.36 1.63
CA TRP A 34 -12.41 22.81 0.29
C TRP A 34 -11.30 21.82 -0.13
N ALA A 35 -10.06 22.02 0.32
CA ALA A 35 -8.97 21.11 0.03
C ALA A 35 -9.21 19.73 0.64
N ASP A 36 -9.70 19.69 1.87
CA ASP A 36 -10.13 18.46 2.52
C ASP A 36 -11.30 17.80 1.78
N ALA A 37 -12.29 18.58 1.38
CA ALA A 37 -13.45 18.07 0.65
C ALA A 37 -13.03 17.44 -0.69
N LEU A 38 -12.16 18.10 -1.47
CA LEU A 38 -11.67 17.61 -2.76
C LEU A 38 -10.85 16.32 -2.60
N ILE A 39 -9.87 16.32 -1.71
CA ILE A 39 -9.03 15.13 -1.48
C ILE A 39 -9.86 13.97 -0.95
N SER A 40 -10.79 14.22 -0.03
CA SER A 40 -11.70 13.20 0.49
C SER A 40 -12.63 12.64 -0.58
N PHE A 41 -13.12 13.48 -1.50
CA PHE A 41 -13.91 13.04 -2.64
C PHE A 41 -13.10 12.10 -3.55
N LEU A 42 -11.86 12.46 -3.91
CA LEU A 42 -10.98 11.62 -4.71
C LEU A 42 -10.68 10.27 -4.03
N ILE A 43 -10.41 10.30 -2.73
CA ILE A 43 -10.22 9.08 -1.93
C ILE A 43 -11.46 8.19 -1.98
N GLN A 44 -12.66 8.76 -1.79
CA GLN A 44 -13.91 8.01 -1.80
C GLN A 44 -14.21 7.39 -3.17
N VAL A 45 -13.99 8.14 -4.25
CA VAL A 45 -14.15 7.63 -5.62
C VAL A 45 -13.24 6.44 -5.88
N LEU A 46 -11.93 6.55 -5.53
CA LEU A 46 -10.99 5.46 -5.73
C LEU A 46 -11.29 4.24 -4.87
N LEU A 47 -11.83 4.43 -3.67
CA LEU A 47 -12.21 3.31 -2.78
C LEU A 47 -13.53 2.66 -3.14
N ALA A 48 -14.43 3.38 -3.82
CA ALA A 48 -15.70 2.83 -4.31
C ALA A 48 -15.53 1.94 -5.53
N ILE A 49 -14.47 2.15 -6.30
CA ILE A 49 -14.18 1.39 -7.52
C ILE A 49 -13.57 0.04 -7.15
N PRO A 50 -14.06 -1.09 -7.71
CA PRO A 50 -13.43 -2.39 -7.52
C PRO A 50 -12.04 -2.42 -8.18
N GLN A 51 -10.99 -2.39 -7.36
CA GLN A 51 -9.61 -2.13 -7.80
C GLN A 51 -9.12 -3.13 -8.86
N LEU A 52 -9.26 -4.44 -8.62
CA LEU A 52 -8.72 -5.47 -9.52
C LEU A 52 -9.33 -5.40 -10.94
N PRO A 53 -10.66 -5.35 -11.13
CA PRO A 53 -11.24 -5.21 -12.46
C PRO A 53 -10.75 -3.98 -13.23
N VAL A 54 -10.65 -2.84 -12.56
CA VAL A 54 -10.18 -1.60 -13.20
C VAL A 54 -8.69 -1.68 -13.52
N MET A 55 -7.87 -2.24 -12.64
CA MET A 55 -6.45 -2.49 -12.93
C MET A 55 -6.24 -3.41 -14.13
N ILE A 56 -7.08 -4.43 -14.30
CA ILE A 56 -7.05 -5.35 -15.46
C ILE A 56 -7.34 -4.57 -16.74
N VAL A 57 -8.42 -3.78 -16.75
CA VAL A 57 -8.80 -2.99 -17.93
C VAL A 57 -7.70 -2.00 -18.31
N ILE A 58 -7.19 -1.22 -17.35
CA ILE A 58 -6.11 -0.27 -17.58
C ILE A 58 -4.84 -0.98 -18.07
N GLY A 59 -4.48 -2.12 -17.44
CA GLY A 59 -3.32 -2.93 -17.83
C GLY A 59 -3.43 -3.46 -19.27
N ALA A 60 -4.62 -3.86 -19.69
CA ALA A 60 -4.86 -4.29 -21.06
C ALA A 60 -4.66 -3.17 -22.10
N PHE A 61 -5.03 -1.92 -21.76
CA PHE A 61 -4.81 -0.77 -22.64
C PHE A 61 -3.35 -0.29 -22.66
N LEU A 62 -2.66 -0.28 -21.53
CA LEU A 62 -1.29 0.22 -21.42
C LEU A 62 -0.23 -0.76 -21.95
N GLY A 63 -0.62 -2.02 -22.13
CA GLY A 63 0.27 -3.08 -22.58
C GLY A 63 1.15 -3.69 -21.48
N GLN A 64 1.82 -4.78 -21.84
CA GLN A 64 2.58 -5.65 -20.94
C GLN A 64 3.95 -5.03 -20.60
N SER A 65 4.03 -4.27 -19.51
CA SER A 65 5.26 -3.67 -19.01
C SER A 65 5.29 -3.66 -17.48
N THR A 66 6.47 -3.92 -16.92
CA THR A 66 6.69 -3.84 -15.46
C THR A 66 6.42 -2.43 -14.94
N TRP A 67 6.82 -1.40 -15.68
CA TRP A 67 6.58 -0.01 -15.27
C TRP A 67 5.10 0.36 -15.28
N ASN A 68 4.35 -0.13 -16.27
CA ASN A 68 2.89 0.07 -16.32
C ASN A 68 2.23 -0.54 -15.08
N LEU A 69 2.65 -1.75 -14.67
CA LEU A 69 2.16 -2.37 -13.44
C LEU A 69 2.47 -1.56 -12.19
N VAL A 70 3.69 -1.04 -12.07
CA VAL A 70 4.08 -0.19 -10.93
C VAL A 70 3.17 1.03 -10.83
N TRP A 71 2.95 1.73 -11.96
CA TRP A 71 2.09 2.92 -11.98
C TRP A 71 0.63 2.60 -11.68
N ILE A 72 0.09 1.51 -12.24
CA ILE A 72 -1.28 1.08 -11.97
C ILE A 72 -1.45 0.77 -10.47
N ILE A 73 -0.56 -0.03 -9.88
CA ILE A 73 -0.62 -0.40 -8.47
C ILE A 73 -0.47 0.84 -7.58
N ALA A 74 0.48 1.72 -7.90
CA ALA A 74 0.73 2.94 -7.14
C ALA A 74 -0.47 3.90 -7.17
N ALA A 75 -1.12 4.05 -8.34
CA ALA A 75 -2.27 4.92 -8.54
C ALA A 75 -3.48 4.53 -7.66
N PHE A 76 -3.62 3.27 -7.28
CA PHE A 76 -4.70 2.80 -6.42
C PHE A 76 -4.29 2.65 -4.94
N SER A 77 -2.99 2.48 -4.67
CA SER A 77 -2.51 2.19 -3.32
C SER A 77 -2.49 3.40 -2.38
N TRP A 78 -2.45 4.63 -2.90
CA TRP A 78 -2.34 5.82 -2.07
C TRP A 78 -3.63 6.18 -1.32
N ALA A 79 -4.82 5.90 -1.89
CA ALA A 79 -6.09 6.33 -1.33
C ALA A 79 -6.40 5.74 0.06
N PRO A 80 -6.21 4.42 0.33
CA PRO A 80 -6.40 3.86 1.66
C PRO A 80 -5.47 4.48 2.70
N VAL A 81 -4.21 4.75 2.32
CA VAL A 81 -3.22 5.35 3.22
C VAL A 81 -3.54 6.81 3.48
N ALA A 82 -3.88 7.59 2.45
CA ALA A 82 -4.31 8.97 2.60
C ALA A 82 -5.53 9.10 3.54
N ARG A 83 -6.50 8.20 3.43
CA ARG A 83 -7.67 8.16 4.32
C ARG A 83 -7.25 7.97 5.79
N GLN A 84 -6.35 7.05 6.07
CA GLN A 84 -5.87 6.79 7.43
C GLN A 84 -5.04 7.97 7.98
N MET A 85 -4.15 8.51 7.15
CA MET A 85 -3.34 9.69 7.52
C MET A 85 -4.21 10.90 7.81
N ARG A 86 -5.22 11.16 6.97
CA ARG A 86 -6.20 12.24 7.17
C ARG A 86 -6.92 12.08 8.50
N ALA A 87 -7.50 10.92 8.78
CA ALA A 87 -8.22 10.67 10.02
C ALA A 87 -7.36 10.89 11.26
N LYS A 88 -6.11 10.40 11.22
CA LYS A 88 -5.17 10.57 12.32
C LYS A 88 -4.70 12.02 12.47
N THR A 89 -4.46 12.73 11.37
CA THR A 89 -4.09 14.15 11.38
C THR A 89 -5.18 15.01 12.02
N ILE A 90 -6.45 14.77 11.67
CA ILE A 90 -7.59 15.46 12.29
C ILE A 90 -7.62 15.23 13.81
N SER A 91 -7.39 13.98 14.24
CA SER A 91 -7.34 13.64 15.66
C SER A 91 -6.21 14.37 16.41
N ILE A 92 -4.99 14.38 15.82
CA ILE A 92 -3.83 15.03 16.44
C ILE A 92 -4.02 16.55 16.48
N ARG A 93 -4.51 17.16 15.41
CA ARG A 93 -4.76 18.62 15.32
C ARG A 93 -5.67 19.14 16.43
N ARG A 94 -6.58 18.29 16.95
CA ARG A 94 -7.52 18.66 18.02
C ARG A 94 -6.95 18.54 19.43
N ARG A 95 -5.72 18.04 19.60
CA ARG A 95 -5.09 17.88 20.91
C ARG A 95 -4.64 19.22 21.48
N ASP A 96 -4.76 19.37 22.79
CA ASP A 96 -4.51 20.62 23.51
C ASP A 96 -3.09 21.17 23.27
N TYR A 97 -2.08 20.32 23.26
CA TYR A 97 -0.70 20.76 23.02
C TYR A 97 -0.49 21.33 21.60
N VAL A 98 -1.20 20.82 20.57
CA VAL A 98 -1.14 21.38 19.21
C VAL A 98 -1.87 22.72 19.15
N GLN A 99 -3.02 22.81 19.83
CA GLN A 99 -3.79 24.06 19.89
C GLN A 99 -3.00 25.14 20.66
N MET A 100 -2.37 24.79 21.77
CA MET A 100 -1.50 25.70 22.53
C MET A 100 -0.31 26.17 21.71
N ALA A 101 0.40 25.26 21.01
CA ALA A 101 1.50 25.64 20.14
C ALA A 101 1.04 26.60 19.03
N ARG A 102 -0.20 26.46 18.51
CA ARG A 102 -0.80 27.38 17.55
C ARG A 102 -1.11 28.74 18.16
N LEU A 103 -1.63 28.79 19.39
CA LEU A 103 -1.91 30.05 20.12
C LEU A 103 -0.64 30.86 20.41
N TYR A 104 0.48 30.16 20.67
CA TYR A 104 1.79 30.79 20.83
C TYR A 104 2.49 31.21 19.53
N GLY A 105 1.76 31.23 18.40
CA GLY A 105 2.27 31.71 17.12
C GLY A 105 2.99 30.65 16.28
N GLY A 106 2.86 29.36 16.62
CA GLY A 106 3.40 28.26 15.81
C GLY A 106 2.81 28.26 14.41
N GLY A 107 3.66 28.47 13.39
CA GLY A 107 3.24 28.42 11.97
C GLY A 107 2.81 27.02 11.53
N THR A 108 1.99 26.95 10.47
CA THR A 108 1.47 25.70 9.92
C THR A 108 2.56 24.65 9.65
N TRP A 109 3.66 25.05 9.02
CA TRP A 109 4.78 24.16 8.71
C TRP A 109 5.50 23.64 9.95
N TYR A 110 5.68 24.49 10.95
CA TYR A 110 6.23 24.11 12.25
C TYR A 110 5.37 23.05 12.94
N LEU A 111 4.05 23.26 13.00
CA LEU A 111 3.11 22.32 13.61
C LEU A 111 3.10 20.96 12.89
N ILE A 112 3.11 20.97 11.54
CA ILE A 112 3.13 19.74 10.75
C ILE A 112 4.43 18.97 11.00
N ARG A 113 5.58 19.65 10.94
CA ARG A 113 6.88 18.97 11.04
C ARG A 113 7.18 18.48 12.46
N THR A 114 6.91 19.30 13.47
CA THR A 114 7.36 19.05 14.86
C THR A 114 6.36 18.20 15.64
N HIS A 115 5.07 18.45 15.49
CA HIS A 115 4.04 17.79 16.29
C HIS A 115 3.30 16.70 15.55
N ILE A 116 2.81 16.99 14.34
CA ILE A 116 1.96 16.08 13.60
C ILE A 116 2.80 14.99 12.91
N GLY A 117 3.87 15.39 12.23
CA GLY A 117 4.73 14.47 11.49
C GLY A 117 5.37 13.41 12.37
N HIS A 118 5.86 13.82 13.54
CA HIS A 118 6.47 12.90 14.50
C HIS A 118 5.49 11.79 14.95
N GLU A 119 4.24 12.14 15.22
CA GLU A 119 3.22 11.16 15.61
C GLU A 119 2.71 10.31 14.43
N LEU A 120 2.76 10.84 13.21
CA LEU A 120 2.31 10.14 12.01
C LEU A 120 3.36 9.22 11.41
N TRP A 121 4.65 9.51 11.64
CA TRP A 121 5.76 8.76 11.04
C TRP A 121 5.67 7.24 11.28
N PRO A 122 5.46 6.76 12.52
CA PRO A 122 5.34 5.32 12.76
C PRO A 122 4.13 4.70 12.05
N LEU A 123 2.98 5.40 12.02
CA LEU A 123 1.80 4.93 11.32
C LEU A 123 2.02 4.88 9.80
N LEU A 124 2.73 5.86 9.25
CA LEU A 124 3.03 5.95 7.83
C LEU A 124 3.98 4.83 7.39
N THR A 125 5.00 4.51 8.21
CA THR A 125 5.93 3.40 7.93
C THR A 125 5.24 2.04 7.96
N ILE A 126 4.36 1.80 8.93
CA ILE A 126 3.55 0.57 9.01
C ILE A 126 2.66 0.44 7.78
N ASN A 127 1.97 1.53 7.37
CA ASN A 127 1.15 1.53 6.17
C ASN A 127 1.96 1.28 4.89
N ALA A 128 3.15 1.87 4.77
CA ALA A 128 4.05 1.62 3.64
C ALA A 128 4.43 0.14 3.55
N LEU A 129 4.78 -0.48 4.68
CA LEU A 129 5.09 -1.91 4.74
C LEU A 129 3.89 -2.79 4.36
N ALA A 130 2.68 -2.43 4.83
CA ALA A 130 1.45 -3.11 4.45
C ALA A 130 1.13 -2.98 2.94
N VAL A 131 1.49 -1.84 2.32
CA VAL A 131 1.36 -1.64 0.87
C VAL A 131 2.27 -2.60 0.10
N VAL A 132 3.49 -2.86 0.56
CA VAL A 132 4.40 -3.83 -0.09
C VAL A 132 3.73 -5.19 -0.22
N GLY A 133 3.17 -5.72 0.87
CA GLY A 133 2.49 -7.02 0.85
C GLY A 133 1.29 -7.06 -0.10
N ARG A 134 0.47 -6.00 -0.12
CA ARG A 134 -0.66 -5.88 -1.04
C ARG A 134 -0.21 -5.76 -2.50
N ALA A 135 0.83 -4.98 -2.77
CA ALA A 135 1.37 -4.78 -4.11
C ALA A 135 1.95 -6.09 -4.70
N ILE A 136 2.58 -6.93 -3.88
CA ILE A 136 3.05 -8.26 -4.30
C ILE A 136 1.87 -9.15 -4.74
N LEU A 137 0.77 -9.14 -3.98
CA LEU A 137 -0.44 -9.89 -4.36
C LEU A 137 -1.09 -9.35 -5.63
N GLN A 138 -1.21 -8.03 -5.76
CA GLN A 138 -1.78 -7.37 -6.94
C GLN A 138 -0.91 -7.61 -8.18
N GLU A 139 0.41 -7.49 -8.06
CA GLU A 139 1.35 -7.81 -9.14
C GLU A 139 1.18 -9.27 -9.58
N SER A 140 1.16 -10.20 -8.62
CA SER A 140 1.02 -11.63 -8.92
C SER A 140 -0.31 -11.95 -9.58
N SER A 141 -1.41 -11.28 -9.18
CA SER A 141 -2.73 -11.43 -9.80
C SER A 141 -2.75 -10.91 -11.24
N LEU A 142 -2.19 -9.71 -11.47
CA LEU A 142 -2.11 -9.12 -12.82
C LEU A 142 -1.15 -9.91 -13.74
N ALA A 143 -0.03 -10.40 -13.19
CA ALA A 143 0.91 -11.25 -13.92
C ALA A 143 0.30 -12.60 -14.29
N PHE A 144 -0.49 -13.20 -13.39
CA PHE A 144 -1.26 -14.42 -13.66
C PHE A 144 -2.23 -14.24 -14.84
N LEU A 145 -2.85 -13.06 -14.94
CA LEU A 145 -3.76 -12.70 -16.03
C LEU A 145 -3.04 -12.26 -17.32
N GLY A 146 -1.71 -12.41 -17.40
CA GLY A 146 -0.94 -12.10 -18.59
C GLY A 146 -0.67 -10.60 -18.82
N LEU A 147 -0.90 -9.73 -17.83
CA LEU A 147 -0.69 -8.28 -17.95
C LEU A 147 0.74 -7.85 -17.57
N SER A 148 1.59 -8.77 -17.17
CA SER A 148 3.01 -8.55 -16.91
C SER A 148 3.85 -8.76 -18.15
N ASP A 149 5.07 -8.25 -18.14
CA ASP A 149 6.09 -8.52 -19.15
C ASP A 149 6.31 -10.04 -19.27
N PRO A 150 6.14 -10.65 -20.49
CA PRO A 150 6.30 -12.09 -20.70
C PRO A 150 7.67 -12.65 -20.34
N LEU A 151 8.72 -11.80 -20.36
CA LEU A 151 10.08 -12.16 -19.98
C LEU A 151 10.31 -12.03 -18.45
N ALA A 152 9.32 -11.48 -17.75
CA ALA A 152 9.39 -11.32 -16.30
C ALA A 152 9.40 -12.68 -15.59
N ARG A 153 10.31 -12.82 -14.66
CA ARG A 153 10.34 -13.94 -13.72
C ARG A 153 9.70 -13.47 -12.42
N SER A 154 8.36 -13.45 -12.36
CA SER A 154 7.61 -13.21 -11.12
C SER A 154 6.86 -14.48 -10.70
N TRP A 155 6.43 -14.54 -9.45
CA TRP A 155 5.67 -15.71 -8.97
C TRP A 155 4.34 -15.85 -9.70
N GLY A 156 3.63 -14.74 -9.95
CA GLY A 156 2.38 -14.76 -10.71
C GLY A 156 2.55 -15.33 -12.12
N MET A 157 3.60 -14.94 -12.82
CA MET A 157 3.92 -15.48 -14.15
C MET A 157 4.30 -16.97 -14.10
N MET A 158 5.01 -17.41 -13.05
CA MET A 158 5.33 -18.84 -12.87
C MET A 158 4.06 -19.66 -12.66
N ILE A 159 3.11 -19.16 -11.86
CA ILE A 159 1.82 -19.79 -11.63
C ILE A 159 1.01 -19.83 -12.91
N ALA A 160 0.93 -18.74 -13.68
CA ALA A 160 0.24 -18.69 -14.97
C ALA A 160 0.76 -19.78 -15.94
N ARG A 161 2.09 -19.84 -16.13
CA ARG A 161 2.71 -20.84 -17.02
C ARG A 161 2.49 -22.28 -16.55
N ALA A 162 2.44 -22.50 -15.23
CA ALA A 162 2.16 -23.82 -14.70
C ALA A 162 0.70 -24.24 -15.00
N VAL A 163 -0.26 -23.34 -14.80
CA VAL A 163 -1.68 -23.60 -15.02
C VAL A 163 -2.00 -23.78 -16.51
N ASP A 164 -1.32 -23.07 -17.39
CA ASP A 164 -1.48 -23.19 -18.85
C ASP A 164 -0.97 -24.52 -19.42
N PHE A 165 -0.23 -25.31 -18.61
CA PHE A 165 0.27 -26.61 -19.07
C PHE A 165 -0.83 -27.68 -19.02
N PRO A 166 -1.23 -28.26 -20.19
CA PRO A 166 -2.39 -29.17 -20.27
C PRO A 166 -2.26 -30.46 -19.45
N GLY A 167 -1.04 -30.87 -19.12
CA GLY A 167 -0.74 -32.08 -18.35
C GLY A 167 -0.61 -31.85 -16.85
N LEU A 168 -0.75 -30.63 -16.34
CA LEU A 168 -0.46 -30.29 -14.95
C LEU A 168 -1.19 -31.17 -13.94
N TYR A 169 -2.49 -31.39 -14.14
CA TYR A 169 -3.37 -32.15 -13.22
C TYR A 169 -3.46 -33.63 -13.52
N ARG A 170 -2.86 -34.08 -14.65
CA ARG A 170 -2.83 -35.51 -15.03
C ARG A 170 -1.56 -36.23 -14.53
N THR A 171 -0.59 -35.47 -14.05
CA THR A 171 0.70 -35.92 -13.56
C THR A 171 1.00 -35.24 -12.24
N ASP A 172 2.01 -35.68 -11.49
CA ASP A 172 2.43 -35.08 -10.22
C ASP A 172 3.20 -33.74 -10.42
N PHE A 173 3.22 -33.17 -11.64
CA PHE A 173 3.92 -31.91 -11.94
C PHE A 173 3.38 -30.72 -11.15
N TRP A 174 2.09 -30.71 -10.77
CA TRP A 174 1.53 -29.64 -9.94
C TRP A 174 2.23 -29.48 -8.59
N THR A 175 2.76 -30.55 -8.02
CA THR A 175 3.47 -30.52 -6.73
C THR A 175 4.79 -29.80 -6.84
N TRP A 176 5.49 -29.94 -7.96
CA TRP A 176 6.83 -29.38 -8.17
C TRP A 176 6.82 -28.05 -8.91
N TRP A 177 5.84 -27.80 -9.70
CA TRP A 177 5.78 -26.57 -10.53
C TRP A 177 4.85 -25.51 -9.99
N LEU A 178 3.66 -25.88 -9.46
CA LEU A 178 2.66 -24.95 -8.95
C LEU A 178 2.85 -24.65 -7.45
N LEU A 179 3.08 -25.66 -6.61
CA LEU A 179 3.19 -25.49 -5.16
C LEU A 179 4.32 -24.56 -4.73
N PRO A 180 5.55 -24.63 -5.26
CA PRO A 180 6.65 -23.76 -4.81
C PRO A 180 6.38 -22.28 -5.00
N PRO A 181 5.93 -21.75 -6.18
CA PRO A 181 5.65 -20.33 -6.34
C PRO A 181 4.43 -19.87 -5.54
N VAL A 182 3.38 -20.70 -5.39
CA VAL A 182 2.22 -20.41 -4.54
C VAL A 182 2.64 -20.36 -3.08
N GLY A 183 3.39 -21.34 -2.61
CA GLY A 183 3.92 -21.39 -1.24
C GLY A 183 4.83 -20.19 -0.92
N ALA A 184 5.70 -19.82 -1.84
CA ALA A 184 6.56 -18.65 -1.70
C ALA A 184 5.76 -17.34 -1.61
N LEU A 185 4.72 -17.19 -2.42
CA LEU A 185 3.83 -16.02 -2.40
C LEU A 185 3.03 -15.95 -1.10
N VAL A 186 2.46 -17.06 -0.64
CA VAL A 186 1.72 -17.12 0.63
C VAL A 186 2.64 -16.84 1.80
N LEU A 187 3.82 -17.49 1.85
CA LEU A 187 4.78 -17.31 2.94
C LEU A 187 5.29 -15.87 3.04
N SER A 188 5.65 -15.26 1.91
CA SER A 188 6.14 -13.88 1.89
C SER A 188 5.09 -12.87 2.33
N THR A 189 3.83 -13.03 1.87
CA THR A 189 2.74 -12.13 2.28
C THR A 189 2.34 -12.35 3.73
N LEU A 190 2.38 -13.58 4.23
CA LEU A 190 2.15 -13.90 5.62
C LEU A 190 3.23 -13.29 6.52
N LEU A 191 4.51 -13.44 6.18
CA LEU A 191 5.61 -12.84 6.93
C LEU A 191 5.49 -11.32 6.99
N LEU A 192 5.19 -10.67 5.87
CA LEU A 192 4.96 -9.22 5.84
C LEU A 192 3.77 -8.81 6.73
N ARG A 193 2.69 -9.56 6.72
CA ARG A 193 1.53 -9.29 7.59
C ARG A 193 1.86 -9.48 9.07
N LEU A 194 2.62 -10.51 9.43
CA LEU A 194 3.07 -10.72 10.82
C LEU A 194 3.99 -9.59 11.29
N LEU A 195 4.91 -9.13 10.44
CA LEU A 195 5.76 -7.98 10.74
C LEU A 195 4.94 -6.70 10.97
N VAL A 196 3.96 -6.42 10.10
CA VAL A 196 3.05 -5.28 10.24
C VAL A 196 2.27 -5.38 11.56
N GLY A 197 1.67 -6.55 11.85
CA GLY A 197 0.93 -6.78 13.08
C GLY A 197 1.78 -6.62 14.34
N GLY A 198 3.02 -7.11 14.33
CA GLY A 198 3.97 -6.92 15.45
C GLY A 198 4.31 -5.44 15.69
N LEU A 199 4.52 -4.68 14.62
CA LEU A 199 4.79 -3.24 14.72
C LEU A 199 3.56 -2.46 15.22
N GLU A 200 2.36 -2.81 14.77
CA GLU A 200 1.10 -2.21 15.25
C GLU A 200 0.88 -2.47 16.75
N GLU A 201 1.14 -3.69 17.20
CA GLU A 201 1.02 -4.05 18.61
C GLU A 201 2.05 -3.32 19.48
N GLN A 202 3.30 -3.20 19.01
CA GLN A 202 4.33 -2.42 19.70
C GLN A 202 3.94 -0.96 19.82
N GLN A 203 3.45 -0.33 18.74
CA GLN A 203 2.94 1.04 18.78
C GLN A 203 1.75 1.23 19.74
N ARG A 204 0.94 0.19 19.90
CA ARG A 204 -0.18 0.23 20.85
C ARG A 204 0.29 0.18 22.29
N ARG A 205 1.34 -0.58 22.59
CA ARG A 205 1.95 -0.69 23.93
C ARG A 205 2.70 0.56 24.34
N ASP A 206 3.41 1.20 23.40
CA ASP A 206 4.21 2.41 23.65
C ASP A 206 3.36 3.66 23.88
N LYS A 207 2.05 3.60 23.72
CA LYS A 207 1.13 4.69 24.08
C LYS A 207 0.76 4.51 25.55
N PRO A 208 1.32 5.31 26.49
CA PRO A 208 0.92 5.26 27.89
C PRO A 208 -0.58 5.53 27.96
N CYS A 209 -1.28 4.72 28.77
CA CYS A 209 -2.67 4.95 29.16
C CYS A 209 -2.77 6.29 29.93
N CYS A 210 -2.86 7.41 29.22
CA CYS A 210 -3.23 8.69 29.78
C CYS A 210 -4.75 8.85 29.73
N TRP A 211 -5.46 7.95 30.41
CA TRP A 211 -6.86 8.14 30.79
C TRP A 211 -7.06 7.56 32.18
N LYS A 212 -6.79 8.35 33.19
CA LYS A 212 -7.51 8.35 34.46
C LYS A 212 -7.88 9.78 34.79
#